data_e5b82ae96cf77f1fed4f84e065f97f1e
#
_entry.id   e5b82ae96cf77f1fed4f84e065f97f1e
#
_cell.length_a   1.000
_cell.length_b   1.000
_cell.length_c   1.000
_cell.angle_alpha   90.00
_cell.angle_beta   90.00
_cell.angle_gamma   90.00
#
_symmetry.space_group_name_H-M   'P 1'
#
loop_
_entity.id
_entity.type
_entity.pdbx_description
1 polymer ?
#
loop_
_entity_poly.entity_id
_entity_poly.type
_entity_poly.pdbx_seq_one_letter_code
_entity_poly.pdbx_strand_id
1 'polypeptide(L)'
;MSSEEDLPRADQAAGAPHPRETQRIFGQDKAEADFLTAFNSDRLHHGWLLTGPKGVGKATLAWRIACFLLATPPAEDGLFGAPPPATSLDISPDHPVSHRLQALAEPGLAAITRSYNDKGKLRDQIVVDDIRALTKFFGLSATDGGRRVVIVDAADEMNPSAANALLKMLEEPPARTTMFLISHQPSRLLPTIRSRCRTLRLGPLNAEDMQAALMQSGADLPENPDHLAALAAGSVGAALRLLNLGGLKTYGELVQILDSLPRLDRQRALALAETAAQRGGAEKFELLLTLVEFAMARLARTGATGQPPQPEAAMGEAAMLTRLAPDPPKGRAWADLSAEATARARHGQAVNLDPAALVLDTVFKMQDTASH
;
A
#
# COMPACT_ATOMS: atom_id res chain seq x y z
N MET A 1 2.23 -29.48 6.45
CA MET A 1 1.09 -28.78 5.81
C MET A 1 0.96 -27.48 6.59
N SER A 2 1.46 -26.36 6.04
CA SER A 2 1.16 -25.05 6.61
C SER A 2 -0.34 -24.82 6.47
N SER A 3 -1.00 -24.41 7.56
CA SER A 3 -2.40 -24.00 7.51
C SER A 3 -2.57 -22.82 6.54
N GLU A 4 -3.72 -22.68 5.91
CA GLU A 4 -4.03 -21.53 5.01
C GLU A 4 -3.85 -20.17 5.73
N GLU A 5 -3.80 -20.16 7.05
CA GLU A 5 -3.56 -18.98 7.91
C GLU A 5 -2.12 -18.46 7.86
N ASP A 6 -1.14 -19.27 7.46
CA ASP A 6 0.29 -18.90 7.41
C ASP A 6 0.74 -18.29 6.06
N LEU A 7 -0.15 -18.22 5.08
CA LEU A 7 0.20 -17.68 3.76
C LEU A 7 0.12 -16.15 3.73
N PRO A 8 1.08 -15.45 3.07
CA PRO A 8 1.06 -14.00 2.92
C PRO A 8 -0.22 -13.52 2.24
N ARG A 9 -0.94 -12.58 2.82
CA ARG A 9 -2.15 -12.00 2.23
C ARG A 9 -1.79 -10.81 1.34
N ALA A 10 -2.45 -10.72 0.18
CA ALA A 10 -2.18 -9.65 -0.80
C ALA A 10 -2.55 -8.25 -0.29
N ASP A 11 -3.51 -8.16 0.62
CA ASP A 11 -4.08 -6.93 1.19
C ASP A 11 -3.58 -6.62 2.61
N GLN A 12 -2.53 -7.29 3.05
CA GLN A 12 -1.92 -7.10 4.38
C GLN A 12 -0.44 -6.76 4.26
N ALA A 13 0.02 -5.75 4.97
CA ALA A 13 1.45 -5.48 5.08
C ALA A 13 2.11 -6.51 6.01
N ALA A 14 3.33 -6.95 5.66
CA ALA A 14 4.06 -7.94 6.45
C ALA A 14 4.20 -7.50 7.93
N GLY A 15 3.78 -8.36 8.85
CA GLY A 15 3.84 -8.11 10.29
C GLY A 15 2.88 -7.05 10.83
N ALA A 16 1.96 -6.55 10.01
CA ALA A 16 0.93 -5.62 10.42
C ALA A 16 -0.42 -6.34 10.64
N PRO A 17 -1.32 -5.80 11.48
CA PRO A 17 -2.70 -6.28 11.54
C PRO A 17 -3.39 -6.07 10.20
N HIS A 18 -4.34 -6.94 9.86
CA HIS A 18 -5.12 -6.79 8.64
C HIS A 18 -5.99 -5.51 8.71
N PRO A 19 -6.22 -4.79 7.60
CA PRO A 19 -7.04 -3.57 7.58
C PRO A 19 -8.43 -3.71 8.25
N ARG A 20 -9.06 -4.87 8.19
CA ARG A 20 -10.35 -5.15 8.86
C ARG A 20 -10.28 -5.19 10.39
N GLU A 21 -9.09 -5.41 10.94
CA GLU A 21 -8.83 -5.49 12.38
C GLU A 21 -8.48 -4.12 12.96
N THR A 22 -8.24 -3.14 12.10
CA THR A 22 -7.84 -1.79 12.48
C THR A 22 -9.05 -0.99 12.93
N GLN A 23 -9.08 -0.60 14.21
CA GLN A 23 -10.23 0.05 14.83
C GLN A 23 -10.43 1.48 14.34
N ARG A 24 -9.36 2.24 14.13
CA ARG A 24 -9.41 3.66 13.80
C ARG A 24 -8.49 4.00 12.63
N ILE A 25 -8.92 4.93 11.78
CA ILE A 25 -8.08 5.53 10.74
C ILE A 25 -7.61 6.90 11.21
N PHE A 26 -6.40 7.31 10.82
CA PHE A 26 -5.80 8.58 11.18
C PHE A 26 -5.47 9.39 9.93
N GLY A 27 -5.58 10.73 10.02
CA GLY A 27 -5.19 11.67 8.98
C GLY A 27 -6.01 11.60 7.69
N GLN A 28 -7.20 10.98 7.71
CA GLN A 28 -8.07 10.84 6.55
C GLN A 28 -9.48 11.44 6.77
N ASP A 29 -9.59 12.39 7.70
CA ASP A 29 -10.88 13.00 8.12
C ASP A 29 -11.68 13.57 6.95
N LYS A 30 -10.97 14.15 5.96
CA LYS A 30 -11.63 14.67 4.76
C LYS A 30 -12.31 13.59 3.94
N ALA A 31 -11.65 12.45 3.73
CA ALA A 31 -12.23 11.35 2.95
C ALA A 31 -13.43 10.71 3.69
N GLU A 32 -13.35 10.61 5.02
CA GLU A 32 -14.44 10.15 5.88
C GLU A 32 -15.63 11.10 5.82
N ALA A 33 -15.41 12.41 5.96
CA ALA A 33 -16.46 13.44 5.89
C ALA A 33 -17.11 13.49 4.48
N ASP A 34 -16.33 13.37 3.40
CA ASP A 34 -16.83 13.33 2.03
C ASP A 34 -17.77 12.12 1.79
N PHE A 35 -17.43 10.96 2.38
CA PHE A 35 -18.29 9.77 2.32
C PHE A 35 -19.55 9.96 3.14
N LEU A 36 -19.47 10.41 4.40
CA LEU A 36 -20.61 10.64 5.29
C LEU A 36 -21.59 11.67 4.69
N THR A 37 -21.08 12.73 4.06
CA THR A 37 -21.91 13.70 3.35
C THR A 37 -22.72 13.06 2.23
N ALA A 38 -22.11 12.15 1.47
CA ALA A 38 -22.82 11.42 0.42
C ALA A 38 -23.85 10.44 0.99
N PHE A 39 -23.51 9.75 2.07
CA PHE A 39 -24.42 8.82 2.76
C PHE A 39 -25.65 9.55 3.31
N ASN A 40 -25.45 10.66 4.00
CA ASN A 40 -26.53 11.45 4.60
C ASN A 40 -27.44 12.17 3.57
N SER A 41 -26.95 12.34 2.33
CA SER A 41 -27.76 12.98 1.26
C SER A 41 -28.70 12.01 0.55
N ASP A 42 -28.79 10.74 0.99
CA ASP A 42 -29.53 9.64 0.36
C ASP A 42 -29.16 9.40 -1.12
N ARG A 43 -27.97 9.86 -1.52
CA ARG A 43 -27.39 9.72 -2.87
C ARG A 43 -26.10 8.93 -2.82
N LEU A 44 -26.09 7.82 -2.09
CA LEU A 44 -24.93 6.97 -1.99
C LEU A 44 -24.63 6.36 -3.38
N HIS A 45 -23.50 6.74 -3.96
CA HIS A 45 -23.07 6.20 -5.24
C HIS A 45 -22.71 4.73 -5.09
N HIS A 46 -23.03 3.90 -6.09
CA HIS A 46 -22.75 2.46 -6.06
C HIS A 46 -21.26 2.12 -6.23
N GLY A 47 -20.47 2.97 -6.87
CA GLY A 47 -19.04 2.75 -7.12
C GLY A 47 -18.19 3.86 -6.49
N TRP A 48 -17.21 3.48 -5.66
CA TRP A 48 -16.25 4.37 -5.03
C TRP A 48 -14.84 3.95 -5.37
N LEU A 49 -14.00 4.92 -5.75
CA LEU A 49 -12.59 4.71 -6.05
C LEU A 49 -11.73 5.41 -4.99
N LEU A 50 -11.10 4.61 -4.12
CA LEU A 50 -10.17 5.11 -3.10
C LEU A 50 -8.77 5.21 -3.70
N THR A 51 -8.25 6.42 -3.82
CA THR A 51 -6.97 6.72 -4.46
C THR A 51 -5.97 7.33 -3.47
N GLY A 52 -4.69 7.14 -3.73
CA GLY A 52 -3.59 7.68 -2.93
C GLY A 52 -2.40 6.73 -2.85
N PRO A 53 -1.28 7.15 -2.24
CA PRO A 53 -0.10 6.31 -2.09
C PRO A 53 -0.40 4.97 -1.42
N LYS A 54 0.45 3.95 -1.63
CA LYS A 54 0.32 2.66 -0.95
C LYS A 54 0.55 2.84 0.55
N GLY A 55 -0.27 2.17 1.39
CA GLY A 55 -0.09 2.14 2.84
C GLY A 55 -0.59 3.36 3.62
N VAL A 56 -1.34 4.30 3.00
CA VAL A 56 -1.93 5.49 3.69
C VAL A 56 -3.30 5.22 4.33
N GLY A 57 -3.77 3.98 4.39
CA GLY A 57 -5.03 3.60 5.04
C GLY A 57 -6.24 3.44 4.10
N LYS A 58 -6.06 3.32 2.77
CA LYS A 58 -7.19 3.13 1.83
C LYS A 58 -8.03 1.89 2.14
N ALA A 59 -7.37 0.75 2.36
CA ALA A 59 -8.05 -0.49 2.74
C ALA A 59 -8.76 -0.35 4.09
N THR A 60 -8.09 0.23 5.08
CA THR A 60 -8.67 0.51 6.40
C THR A 60 -9.96 1.32 6.27
N LEU A 61 -9.95 2.41 5.48
CA LEU A 61 -11.15 3.21 5.25
C LEU A 61 -12.26 2.40 4.56
N ALA A 62 -11.93 1.60 3.52
CA ALA A 62 -12.91 0.77 2.83
C ALA A 62 -13.58 -0.25 3.77
N TRP A 63 -12.80 -0.91 4.63
CA TRP A 63 -13.31 -1.86 5.62
C TRP A 63 -14.17 -1.17 6.70
N ARG A 64 -13.79 0.01 7.18
CA ARG A 64 -14.59 0.81 8.12
C ARG A 64 -15.92 1.24 7.52
N ILE A 65 -15.89 1.74 6.28
CA ILE A 65 -17.12 2.10 5.55
C ILE A 65 -18.00 0.85 5.32
N ALA A 66 -17.41 -0.29 4.99
CA ALA A 66 -18.14 -1.54 4.84
C ALA A 66 -18.84 -1.95 6.15
N CYS A 67 -18.13 -1.89 7.27
CA CYS A 67 -18.69 -2.15 8.59
C CYS A 67 -19.87 -1.21 8.89
N PHE A 68 -19.69 0.08 8.68
CA PHE A 68 -20.71 1.10 8.88
C PHE A 68 -21.96 0.84 8.02
N LEU A 69 -21.79 0.59 6.72
CA LEU A 69 -22.91 0.35 5.80
C LEU A 69 -23.70 -0.92 6.16
N LEU A 70 -23.00 -1.99 6.55
CA LEU A 70 -23.62 -3.28 6.89
C LEU A 70 -24.28 -3.26 8.27
N ALA A 71 -23.75 -2.44 9.20
CA ALA A 71 -24.35 -2.24 10.52
C ALA A 71 -25.52 -1.24 10.51
N THR A 72 -25.64 -0.41 9.46
CA THR A 72 -26.68 0.61 9.34
C THR A 72 -27.75 0.14 8.35
N PRO A 73 -28.91 -0.35 8.82
CA PRO A 73 -29.97 -0.78 7.92
C PRO A 73 -30.44 0.40 7.04
N PRO A 74 -31.00 0.10 5.85
CA PRO A 74 -31.66 1.14 5.06
C PRO A 74 -32.75 1.83 5.91
N ALA A 75 -32.84 3.15 5.80
CA ALA A 75 -33.91 3.89 6.44
C ALA A 75 -35.24 3.38 5.85
N GLU A 76 -36.02 2.72 6.67
CA GLU A 76 -37.46 2.53 6.39
C GLU A 76 -38.20 3.76 6.89
N ASP A 77 -39.18 4.23 6.13
CA ASP A 77 -40.08 5.30 6.57
C ASP A 77 -40.86 4.82 7.81
N GLY A 78 -40.16 4.82 8.95
CA GLY A 78 -40.73 4.41 10.22
C GLY A 78 -41.64 5.49 10.80
N LEU A 79 -42.58 5.08 11.69
CA LEU A 79 -43.52 5.96 12.39
C LEU A 79 -42.85 7.13 13.16
N PHE A 80 -41.53 7.10 13.36
CA PHE A 80 -40.74 8.05 14.16
C PHE A 80 -39.90 9.02 13.35
N GLY A 81 -40.03 9.05 12.01
CA GLY A 81 -39.25 9.92 11.12
C GLY A 81 -37.89 9.35 10.74
N ALA A 82 -37.15 10.09 9.91
CA ALA A 82 -35.81 9.68 9.46
C ALA A 82 -34.82 9.70 10.64
N PRO A 83 -33.90 8.72 10.73
CA PRO A 83 -32.86 8.73 11.75
C PRO A 83 -31.94 9.99 11.59
N PRO A 84 -31.33 10.45 12.70
CA PRO A 84 -30.42 11.59 12.63
C PRO A 84 -29.26 11.30 11.66
N PRO A 85 -28.70 12.34 10.99
CA PRO A 85 -27.57 12.17 10.10
C PRO A 85 -26.39 11.51 10.82
N ALA A 86 -25.73 10.57 10.16
CA ALA A 86 -24.53 9.93 10.69
C ALA A 86 -23.38 10.94 10.75
N THR A 87 -22.71 11.05 11.89
CA THR A 87 -21.60 11.97 12.14
C THR A 87 -20.23 11.27 12.18
N SER A 88 -20.22 9.93 12.25
CA SER A 88 -19.01 9.09 12.33
C SER A 88 -19.27 7.77 11.62
N LEU A 89 -18.18 7.12 11.18
CA LEU A 89 -18.17 5.72 10.69
C LEU A 89 -18.00 4.70 11.83
N ASP A 90 -17.94 5.15 13.07
CA ASP A 90 -17.62 4.28 14.20
C ASP A 90 -18.79 3.31 14.48
N ILE A 91 -18.45 2.04 14.48
CA ILE A 91 -19.33 0.94 14.92
C ILE A 91 -18.65 0.26 16.10
N SER A 92 -19.44 -0.05 17.13
CA SER A 92 -18.91 -0.75 18.31
C SER A 92 -18.17 -2.03 17.90
N PRO A 93 -17.00 -2.33 18.47
CA PRO A 93 -16.32 -3.62 18.28
C PRO A 93 -17.21 -4.81 18.66
N ASP A 94 -18.11 -4.64 19.63
CA ASP A 94 -19.04 -5.67 20.11
C ASP A 94 -20.27 -5.84 19.20
N HIS A 95 -20.40 -5.02 18.15
CA HIS A 95 -21.53 -5.14 17.23
C HIS A 95 -21.42 -6.45 16.43
N PRO A 96 -22.54 -7.22 16.25
CA PRO A 96 -22.51 -8.51 15.54
C PRO A 96 -21.89 -8.44 14.14
N VAL A 97 -22.09 -7.34 13.41
CA VAL A 97 -21.47 -7.11 12.09
C VAL A 97 -19.93 -6.99 12.22
N SER A 98 -19.43 -6.30 13.25
CA SER A 98 -17.98 -6.15 13.49
C SER A 98 -17.34 -7.52 13.68
N HIS A 99 -17.94 -8.40 14.50
CA HIS A 99 -17.45 -9.75 14.73
C HIS A 99 -17.47 -10.59 13.44
N ARG A 100 -18.57 -10.53 12.66
CA ARG A 100 -18.67 -11.28 11.40
C ARG A 100 -17.69 -10.79 10.34
N LEU A 101 -17.42 -9.48 10.27
CA LEU A 101 -16.43 -8.91 9.38
C LEU A 101 -14.99 -9.36 9.74
N GLN A 102 -14.65 -9.35 11.02
CA GLN A 102 -13.36 -9.83 11.50
C GLN A 102 -13.14 -11.32 11.15
N ALA A 103 -14.19 -12.13 11.30
CA ALA A 103 -14.18 -13.55 10.98
C ALA A 103 -14.34 -13.85 9.46
N LEU A 104 -14.47 -12.83 8.59
CA LEU A 104 -14.82 -13.00 7.16
C LEU A 104 -16.09 -13.82 6.93
N ALA A 105 -17.03 -13.78 7.86
CA ALA A 105 -18.29 -14.53 7.85
C ALA A 105 -19.51 -13.62 7.60
N GLU A 106 -19.32 -12.36 7.20
CA GLU A 106 -20.41 -11.43 6.91
C GLU A 106 -20.98 -11.70 5.51
N PRO A 107 -22.24 -12.18 5.41
CA PRO A 107 -22.82 -12.58 4.12
C PRO A 107 -23.07 -11.39 3.18
N GLY A 108 -23.13 -10.17 3.71
CA GLY A 108 -23.28 -8.94 2.94
C GLY A 108 -21.96 -8.41 2.35
N LEU A 109 -20.81 -9.04 2.64
CA LEU A 109 -19.49 -8.58 2.19
C LEU A 109 -18.84 -9.55 1.23
N ALA A 110 -18.25 -9.03 0.15
CA ALA A 110 -17.28 -9.72 -0.68
C ALA A 110 -15.99 -8.90 -0.79
N ALA A 111 -14.85 -9.50 -0.43
CA ALA A 111 -13.53 -8.91 -0.60
C ALA A 111 -12.76 -9.68 -1.67
N ILE A 112 -12.28 -8.96 -2.68
CA ILE A 112 -11.52 -9.50 -3.81
C ILE A 112 -10.09 -8.98 -3.72
N THR A 113 -9.15 -9.91 -3.68
CA THR A 113 -7.71 -9.66 -3.73
C THR A 113 -7.06 -10.59 -4.73
N ARG A 114 -5.75 -10.49 -4.92
CA ARG A 114 -5.01 -11.47 -5.71
C ARG A 114 -5.11 -12.85 -5.05
N SER A 115 -5.51 -13.84 -5.83
CA SER A 115 -5.65 -15.23 -5.39
C SER A 115 -4.35 -16.03 -5.57
N TYR A 116 -4.27 -17.17 -4.91
CA TYR A 116 -3.22 -18.15 -5.11
C TYR A 116 -3.50 -19.00 -6.36
N ASN A 117 -2.44 -19.35 -7.09
CA ASN A 117 -2.54 -20.29 -8.20
C ASN A 117 -2.49 -21.75 -7.70
N ASP A 118 -2.71 -22.71 -8.60
CA ASP A 118 -2.72 -24.15 -8.28
C ASP A 118 -1.39 -24.68 -7.74
N LYS A 119 -0.30 -23.90 -7.85
CA LYS A 119 1.03 -24.22 -7.31
C LYS A 119 1.26 -23.58 -5.93
N GLY A 120 0.25 -22.97 -5.32
CA GLY A 120 0.35 -22.28 -4.05
C GLY A 120 1.19 -20.99 -4.08
N LYS A 121 1.37 -20.36 -5.25
CA LYS A 121 2.03 -19.07 -5.40
C LYS A 121 0.98 -17.97 -5.54
N LEU A 122 1.13 -16.88 -4.79
CA LEU A 122 0.30 -15.69 -4.94
C LEU A 122 0.45 -15.15 -6.37
N ARG A 123 -0.67 -14.90 -7.05
CA ARG A 123 -0.69 -14.33 -8.41
C ARG A 123 -0.23 -12.88 -8.38
N ASP A 124 0.34 -12.43 -9.49
CA ASP A 124 0.76 -11.02 -9.64
C ASP A 124 -0.40 -10.10 -10.01
N GLN A 125 -1.54 -10.65 -10.39
CA GLN A 125 -2.74 -9.93 -10.82
C GLN A 125 -4.02 -10.58 -10.29
N ILE A 126 -5.07 -9.76 -10.13
CA ILE A 126 -6.45 -10.25 -9.96
C ILE A 126 -6.93 -10.76 -11.30
N VAL A 127 -7.38 -12.00 -11.35
CA VAL A 127 -7.85 -12.66 -12.58
C VAL A 127 -9.37 -12.63 -12.70
N VAL A 128 -9.86 -12.92 -13.90
CA VAL A 128 -11.30 -12.85 -14.20
C VAL A 128 -12.15 -13.76 -13.32
N ASP A 129 -11.61 -14.88 -12.87
CA ASP A 129 -12.34 -15.83 -12.03
C ASP A 129 -12.55 -15.29 -10.61
N ASP A 130 -11.61 -14.48 -10.09
CA ASP A 130 -11.78 -13.77 -8.83
C ASP A 130 -12.98 -12.81 -8.91
N ILE A 131 -13.14 -12.09 -10.01
CA ILE A 131 -14.29 -11.18 -10.24
C ILE A 131 -15.58 -11.97 -10.49
N ARG A 132 -15.53 -13.09 -11.22
CA ARG A 132 -16.71 -13.94 -11.46
C ARG A 132 -17.29 -14.53 -10.17
N ALA A 133 -16.48 -14.68 -9.12
CA ALA A 133 -16.98 -15.09 -7.81
C ALA A 133 -18.07 -14.13 -7.27
N LEU A 134 -18.02 -12.84 -7.65
CA LEU A 134 -19.06 -11.86 -7.32
C LEU A 134 -20.42 -12.21 -7.92
N THR A 135 -20.48 -12.91 -9.08
CA THR A 135 -21.74 -13.36 -9.67
C THR A 135 -22.48 -14.34 -8.74
N LYS A 136 -21.72 -15.24 -8.08
CA LYS A 136 -22.29 -16.14 -7.06
C LYS A 136 -22.75 -15.36 -5.84
N PHE A 137 -21.92 -14.44 -5.36
CA PHE A 137 -22.24 -13.57 -4.23
C PHE A 137 -23.54 -12.78 -4.46
N PHE A 138 -23.73 -12.23 -5.65
CA PHE A 138 -24.95 -11.50 -5.99
C PHE A 138 -26.17 -12.43 -6.25
N GLY A 139 -25.93 -13.68 -6.64
CA GLY A 139 -26.98 -14.69 -6.84
C GLY A 139 -27.55 -15.26 -5.53
N LEU A 140 -26.80 -15.16 -4.42
CA LEU A 140 -27.32 -15.51 -3.10
C LEU A 140 -28.30 -14.42 -2.67
N SER A 141 -29.54 -14.81 -2.32
CA SER A 141 -30.52 -13.86 -1.79
C SER A 141 -29.95 -13.16 -0.56
N ALA A 142 -30.00 -11.82 -0.55
CA ALA A 142 -29.88 -11.12 0.72
C ALA A 142 -31.10 -11.55 1.54
N THR A 143 -30.90 -12.39 2.55
CA THR A 143 -31.95 -13.05 3.32
C THR A 143 -32.96 -12.04 3.93
N ASP A 144 -32.52 -10.76 4.05
CA ASP A 144 -33.33 -9.72 4.71
C ASP A 144 -33.38 -8.40 3.90
N GLY A 145 -33.08 -8.42 2.58
CA GLY A 145 -33.06 -7.19 1.77
C GLY A 145 -31.96 -6.19 2.15
N GLY A 146 -30.93 -6.64 2.88
CA GLY A 146 -29.83 -5.83 3.41
C GLY A 146 -28.91 -5.23 2.34
N ARG A 147 -28.00 -4.36 2.78
CA ARG A 147 -26.95 -3.79 1.93
C ARG A 147 -25.93 -4.86 1.57
N ARG A 148 -25.31 -4.69 0.40
CA ARG A 148 -24.17 -5.48 -0.06
C ARG A 148 -22.98 -4.58 -0.29
N VAL A 149 -21.81 -5.02 0.15
CA VAL A 149 -20.55 -4.29 -0.02
C VAL A 149 -19.53 -5.19 -0.73
N VAL A 150 -18.85 -4.62 -1.71
CA VAL A 150 -17.73 -5.26 -2.40
C VAL A 150 -16.49 -4.40 -2.22
N ILE A 151 -15.37 -5.02 -1.83
CA ILE A 151 -14.05 -4.38 -1.77
C ILE A 151 -13.16 -5.07 -2.78
N VAL A 152 -12.49 -4.30 -3.66
CA VAL A 152 -11.48 -4.81 -4.61
C VAL A 152 -10.13 -4.16 -4.29
N ASP A 153 -9.17 -4.94 -3.79
CA ASP A 153 -7.85 -4.48 -3.32
C ASP A 153 -6.70 -5.30 -3.95
N ALA A 154 -5.94 -4.73 -4.87
CA ALA A 154 -6.06 -3.41 -5.46
C ALA A 154 -6.60 -3.51 -6.90
N ALA A 155 -7.53 -2.62 -7.26
CA ALA A 155 -8.18 -2.64 -8.56
C ALA A 155 -7.21 -2.38 -9.74
N ASP A 156 -6.12 -1.66 -9.53
CA ASP A 156 -5.06 -1.45 -10.53
C ASP A 156 -4.16 -2.69 -10.75
N GLU A 157 -4.37 -3.77 -9.98
CA GLU A 157 -3.74 -5.08 -10.17
C GLU A 157 -4.63 -6.05 -10.96
N MET A 158 -5.81 -5.62 -11.41
CA MET A 158 -6.65 -6.45 -12.30
C MET A 158 -6.04 -6.63 -13.68
N ASN A 159 -6.10 -7.86 -14.22
CA ASN A 159 -5.83 -8.07 -15.63
C ASN A 159 -6.99 -7.49 -16.49
N PRO A 160 -6.80 -7.28 -17.82
CA PRO A 160 -7.82 -6.68 -18.69
C PRO A 160 -9.16 -7.43 -18.67
N SER A 161 -9.15 -8.75 -18.56
CA SER A 161 -10.38 -9.56 -18.52
C SER A 161 -11.15 -9.39 -17.22
N ALA A 162 -10.45 -9.29 -16.09
CA ALA A 162 -11.03 -8.99 -14.77
C ALA A 162 -11.63 -7.56 -14.75
N ALA A 163 -10.90 -6.57 -15.28
CA ALA A 163 -11.37 -5.19 -15.36
C ALA A 163 -12.65 -5.07 -16.19
N ASN A 164 -12.72 -5.76 -17.34
CA ASN A 164 -13.92 -5.78 -18.18
C ASN A 164 -15.11 -6.54 -17.53
N ALA A 165 -14.85 -7.57 -16.73
CA ALA A 165 -15.89 -8.25 -15.98
C ALA A 165 -16.47 -7.35 -14.87
N LEU A 166 -15.61 -6.62 -14.15
CA LEU A 166 -16.03 -5.68 -13.11
C LEU A 166 -16.81 -4.50 -13.70
N LEU A 167 -16.43 -4.02 -14.90
CA LEU A 167 -17.10 -2.90 -15.57
C LEU A 167 -18.59 -3.17 -15.77
N LYS A 168 -18.99 -4.40 -16.15
CA LYS A 168 -20.40 -4.78 -16.29
C LYS A 168 -21.20 -4.60 -14.99
N MET A 169 -20.60 -4.91 -13.85
CA MET A 169 -21.23 -4.75 -12.53
C MET A 169 -21.31 -3.28 -12.09
N LEU A 170 -20.38 -2.44 -12.59
CA LEU A 170 -20.42 -1.00 -12.36
C LEU A 170 -21.46 -0.30 -13.27
N GLU A 171 -21.76 -0.85 -14.44
CA GLU A 171 -22.78 -0.34 -15.36
C GLU A 171 -24.19 -0.71 -14.92
N GLU A 172 -24.38 -1.94 -14.45
CA GLU A 172 -25.65 -2.47 -13.96
C GLU A 172 -25.49 -3.00 -12.53
N PRO A 173 -25.35 -2.09 -11.54
CA PRO A 173 -25.09 -2.52 -10.17
C PRO A 173 -26.31 -3.24 -9.58
N PRO A 174 -26.12 -4.39 -8.93
CA PRO A 174 -27.19 -5.03 -8.19
C PRO A 174 -27.78 -4.11 -7.12
N ALA A 175 -29.05 -4.24 -6.85
CA ALA A 175 -29.76 -3.39 -5.90
C ALA A 175 -29.07 -3.35 -4.52
N ARG A 176 -29.02 -2.18 -3.91
CA ARG A 176 -28.43 -1.93 -2.58
C ARG A 176 -26.95 -2.34 -2.46
N THR A 177 -26.21 -2.35 -3.57
CA THR A 177 -24.78 -2.69 -3.62
C THR A 177 -23.91 -1.44 -3.63
N THR A 178 -22.84 -1.44 -2.83
CA THR A 178 -21.79 -0.42 -2.86
C THR A 178 -20.45 -1.11 -3.10
N MET A 179 -19.69 -0.66 -4.12
CA MET A 179 -18.40 -1.23 -4.49
C MET A 179 -17.29 -0.24 -4.18
N PHE A 180 -16.27 -0.67 -3.45
CA PHE A 180 -15.06 0.09 -3.12
C PHE A 180 -13.89 -0.47 -3.89
N LEU A 181 -13.36 0.32 -4.80
CA LEU A 181 -12.17 -0.01 -5.60
C LEU A 181 -10.97 0.72 -5.00
N ILE A 182 -9.97 -0.02 -4.51
CA ILE A 182 -8.74 0.56 -3.98
C ILE A 182 -7.72 0.62 -5.10
N SER A 183 -7.10 1.79 -5.30
CA SER A 183 -6.06 1.95 -6.33
C SER A 183 -4.88 2.75 -5.80
N HIS A 184 -3.68 2.27 -6.12
CA HIS A 184 -2.42 2.94 -5.85
C HIS A 184 -1.96 3.75 -7.06
N GLN A 185 -2.34 3.31 -8.27
CA GLN A 185 -2.01 3.91 -9.55
C GLN A 185 -3.27 4.05 -10.42
N PRO A 186 -4.12 5.06 -10.19
CA PRO A 186 -5.39 5.21 -10.90
C PRO A 186 -5.25 5.33 -12.42
N SER A 187 -4.06 5.75 -12.91
CA SER A 187 -3.76 5.80 -14.35
C SER A 187 -3.74 4.43 -15.03
N ARG A 188 -3.53 3.34 -14.28
CA ARG A 188 -3.57 1.95 -14.78
C ARG A 188 -4.98 1.41 -14.94
N LEU A 189 -5.97 2.04 -14.27
CA LEU A 189 -7.37 1.65 -14.42
C LEU A 189 -7.95 2.12 -15.75
N LEU A 190 -8.84 1.32 -16.31
CA LEU A 190 -9.60 1.71 -17.49
C LEU A 190 -10.32 3.05 -17.26
N PRO A 191 -10.26 3.99 -18.20
CA PRO A 191 -11.00 5.26 -18.10
C PRO A 191 -12.49 5.05 -17.85
N THR A 192 -13.07 4.00 -18.39
CA THR A 192 -14.47 3.59 -18.22
C THR A 192 -14.82 3.18 -16.78
N ILE A 193 -13.90 2.56 -16.04
CA ILE A 193 -14.07 2.29 -14.61
C ILE A 193 -14.01 3.60 -13.83
N ARG A 194 -13.00 4.43 -14.10
CA ARG A 194 -12.81 5.70 -13.38
C ARG A 194 -14.01 6.65 -13.53
N SER A 195 -14.60 6.71 -14.72
CA SER A 195 -15.75 7.58 -14.99
C SER A 195 -17.05 7.15 -14.30
N ARG A 196 -17.12 5.90 -13.83
CA ARG A 196 -18.29 5.32 -13.14
C ARG A 196 -18.12 5.25 -11.62
N CYS A 197 -17.02 5.76 -11.10
CA CYS A 197 -16.76 5.77 -9.66
C CYS A 197 -16.63 7.19 -9.13
N ARG A 198 -17.19 7.43 -7.95
CA ARG A 198 -16.89 8.63 -7.18
C ARG A 198 -15.56 8.46 -6.46
N THR A 199 -14.68 9.44 -6.57
CA THR A 199 -13.32 9.32 -6.01
C THR A 199 -13.25 9.84 -4.59
N LEU A 200 -12.66 9.02 -3.69
CA LEU A 200 -12.15 9.43 -2.38
C LEU A 200 -10.63 9.47 -2.45
N ARG A 201 -10.04 10.63 -2.15
CA ARG A 201 -8.59 10.80 -2.15
C ARG A 201 -8.05 10.77 -0.74
N LEU A 202 -7.10 9.86 -0.52
CA LEU A 202 -6.35 9.76 0.73
C LEU A 202 -4.93 10.27 0.48
N GLY A 203 -4.40 11.04 1.44
CA GLY A 203 -3.06 11.62 1.39
C GLY A 203 -2.08 10.92 2.31
N PRO A 204 -0.78 11.29 2.21
CA PRO A 204 0.21 10.93 3.21
C PRO A 204 -0.17 11.49 4.58
N LEU A 205 0.12 10.73 5.64
CA LEU A 205 -0.12 11.15 7.01
C LEU A 205 0.96 12.16 7.45
N ASN A 206 0.57 13.09 8.32
CA ASN A 206 1.55 13.90 9.06
C ASN A 206 2.24 13.06 10.16
N ALA A 207 3.22 13.63 10.86
CA ALA A 207 4.02 12.89 11.84
C ALA A 207 3.18 12.41 13.05
N GLU A 208 2.24 13.23 13.51
CA GLU A 208 1.38 12.92 14.65
C GLU A 208 0.41 11.76 14.33
N ASP A 209 -0.28 11.86 13.21
CA ASP A 209 -1.19 10.80 12.73
C ASP A 209 -0.45 9.49 12.44
N MET A 210 0.76 9.59 11.89
CA MET A 210 1.62 8.42 11.65
C MET A 210 2.00 7.74 12.96
N GLN A 211 2.42 8.51 13.97
CA GLN A 211 2.77 7.98 15.27
C GLN A 211 1.57 7.29 15.93
N ALA A 212 0.40 7.92 15.91
CA ALA A 212 -0.82 7.36 16.46
C ALA A 212 -1.21 6.05 15.76
N ALA A 213 -1.10 5.99 14.42
CA ALA A 213 -1.39 4.79 13.64
C ALA A 213 -0.40 3.64 13.93
N LEU A 214 0.89 3.94 14.12
CA LEU A 214 1.90 2.96 14.48
C LEU A 214 1.67 2.41 15.89
N MET A 215 1.37 3.27 16.86
CA MET A 215 1.03 2.85 18.22
C MET A 215 -0.21 1.93 18.24
N GLN A 216 -1.26 2.25 17.47
CA GLN A 216 -2.44 1.41 17.34
C GLN A 216 -2.11 0.02 16.76
N SER A 217 -1.13 -0.07 15.86
CA SER A 217 -0.70 -1.35 15.28
C SER A 217 0.18 -2.19 16.20
N GLY A 218 0.53 -1.67 17.39
CA GLY A 218 1.43 -2.34 18.34
C GLY A 218 2.90 -2.29 17.92
N ALA A 219 3.28 -1.42 16.99
CA ALA A 219 4.66 -1.29 16.56
C ALA A 219 5.49 -0.50 17.58
N ASP A 220 6.70 -0.98 17.85
CA ASP A 220 7.68 -0.24 18.64
C ASP A 220 8.24 0.92 17.81
N LEU A 221 8.17 2.13 18.38
CA LEU A 221 8.73 3.30 17.72
C LEU A 221 10.26 3.30 17.81
N PRO A 222 10.96 3.68 16.72
CA PRO A 222 12.42 3.75 16.74
C PRO A 222 12.92 4.94 17.57
N GLU A 223 14.19 4.88 18.01
CA GLU A 223 14.85 5.98 18.73
C GLU A 223 14.86 7.30 17.93
N ASN A 224 14.94 7.19 16.59
CA ASN A 224 14.91 8.34 15.68
C ASN A 224 13.67 8.29 14.78
N PRO A 225 12.53 8.83 15.22
CA PRO A 225 11.29 8.82 14.46
C PRO A 225 11.38 9.62 13.15
N ASP A 226 12.25 10.63 13.08
CA ASP A 226 12.46 11.44 11.87
C ASP A 226 13.04 10.62 10.71
N HIS A 227 13.94 9.67 10.98
CA HIS A 227 14.47 8.75 9.97
C HIS A 227 13.35 7.87 9.39
N LEU A 228 12.48 7.36 10.25
CA LEU A 228 11.32 6.58 9.82
C LEU A 228 10.35 7.44 9.01
N ALA A 229 10.07 8.67 9.45
CA ALA A 229 9.18 9.60 8.76
C ALA A 229 9.72 9.94 7.36
N ALA A 230 11.04 10.17 7.23
CA ALA A 230 11.68 10.42 5.93
C ALA A 230 11.51 9.24 4.97
N LEU A 231 11.78 8.01 5.43
CA LEU A 231 11.70 6.79 4.61
C LEU A 231 10.27 6.39 4.28
N ALA A 232 9.34 6.54 5.22
CA ALA A 232 7.95 6.14 5.07
C ALA A 232 7.11 7.14 4.28
N ALA A 233 7.54 8.41 4.17
CA ALA A 233 6.87 9.47 3.41
C ALA A 233 5.35 9.57 3.69
N GLY A 234 4.94 9.47 4.95
CA GLY A 234 3.53 9.52 5.35
C GLY A 234 2.72 8.24 5.11
N SER A 235 3.38 7.12 4.82
CA SER A 235 2.74 5.81 4.64
C SER A 235 2.96 4.91 5.86
N VAL A 236 1.88 4.62 6.59
CA VAL A 236 1.90 3.70 7.74
C VAL A 236 2.33 2.29 7.31
N GLY A 237 1.83 1.80 6.17
CA GLY A 237 2.21 0.49 5.65
C GLY A 237 3.71 0.41 5.30
N ALA A 238 4.29 1.49 4.76
CA ALA A 238 5.73 1.56 4.51
C ALA A 238 6.53 1.61 5.83
N ALA A 239 6.06 2.38 6.81
CA ALA A 239 6.69 2.46 8.13
C ALA A 239 6.70 1.09 8.83
N LEU A 240 5.58 0.38 8.86
CA LEU A 240 5.50 -0.97 9.43
C LEU A 240 6.42 -1.96 8.72
N ARG A 241 6.46 -1.91 7.38
CA ARG A 241 7.39 -2.74 6.60
C ARG A 241 8.85 -2.44 6.93
N LEU A 242 9.22 -1.16 7.06
CA LEU A 242 10.56 -0.74 7.45
C LEU A 242 10.94 -1.26 8.85
N LEU A 243 10.04 -1.16 9.82
CA LEU A 243 10.27 -1.63 11.19
C LEU A 243 10.40 -3.17 11.21
N ASN A 244 9.46 -3.89 10.61
CA ASN A 244 9.40 -5.35 10.68
C ASN A 244 10.54 -6.05 9.90
N LEU A 245 11.04 -5.44 8.83
CA LEU A 245 12.10 -6.00 7.99
C LEU A 245 13.48 -5.40 8.28
N GLY A 246 13.63 -4.52 9.29
CA GLY A 246 14.90 -3.90 9.65
C GLY A 246 15.37 -2.85 8.64
N GLY A 247 14.44 -2.18 7.95
CA GLY A 247 14.73 -1.24 6.87
C GLY A 247 15.54 -0.03 7.29
N LEU A 248 15.36 0.48 8.52
CA LEU A 248 16.17 1.59 9.05
C LEU A 248 17.66 1.23 9.12
N LYS A 249 17.97 0.05 9.64
CA LYS A 249 19.35 -0.46 9.69
C LYS A 249 19.91 -0.66 8.28
N THR A 250 19.13 -1.29 7.40
CA THR A 250 19.54 -1.54 6.01
C THR A 250 19.82 -0.23 5.27
N TYR A 251 19.00 0.81 5.49
CA TYR A 251 19.24 2.12 4.89
C TYR A 251 20.50 2.79 5.46
N GLY A 252 20.72 2.70 6.77
CA GLY A 252 21.95 3.19 7.39
C GLY A 252 23.22 2.52 6.82
N GLU A 253 23.18 1.21 6.60
CA GLU A 253 24.28 0.47 5.94
C GLU A 253 24.47 0.92 4.50
N LEU A 254 23.39 1.14 3.74
CA LEU A 254 23.46 1.68 2.38
C LEU A 254 24.10 3.09 2.35
N VAL A 255 23.72 3.98 3.26
CA VAL A 255 24.33 5.32 3.39
C VAL A 255 25.81 5.22 3.67
N GLN A 256 26.27 4.30 4.54
CA GLN A 256 27.69 4.09 4.82
C GLN A 256 28.46 3.55 3.60
N ILE A 257 27.84 2.69 2.78
CA ILE A 257 28.44 2.23 1.52
C ILE A 257 28.57 3.40 0.55
N LEU A 258 27.53 4.21 0.38
CA LEU A 258 27.57 5.40 -0.47
C LEU A 258 28.60 6.44 0.05
N ASP A 259 28.70 6.61 1.36
CA ASP A 259 29.69 7.52 1.95
C ASP A 259 31.13 7.08 1.70
N SER A 260 31.40 5.79 1.54
CA SER A 260 32.73 5.28 1.19
C SER A 260 33.17 5.58 -0.26
N LEU A 261 32.21 5.93 -1.15
CA LEU A 261 32.50 6.15 -2.57
C LEU A 261 33.38 7.40 -2.81
N PRO A 262 34.27 7.38 -3.83
CA PRO A 262 34.47 6.35 -4.85
C PRO A 262 35.31 5.13 -4.41
N ARG A 263 35.84 5.11 -3.19
CA ARG A 263 36.62 3.98 -2.64
C ARG A 263 35.68 3.00 -1.94
N LEU A 264 34.99 2.16 -2.75
CA LEU A 264 33.99 1.23 -2.26
C LEU A 264 34.47 0.35 -1.11
N ASP A 265 33.76 0.36 0.03
CA ASP A 265 33.90 -0.64 1.09
C ASP A 265 33.27 -1.96 0.62
N ARG A 266 34.10 -2.82 0.04
CA ARG A 266 33.69 -4.11 -0.53
C ARG A 266 33.13 -5.06 0.52
N GLN A 267 33.63 -5.00 1.75
CA GLN A 267 33.18 -5.89 2.82
C GLN A 267 31.72 -5.57 3.20
N ARG A 268 31.39 -4.29 3.35
CA ARG A 268 30.00 -3.85 3.61
C ARG A 268 29.06 -4.16 2.43
N ALA A 269 29.53 -3.95 1.20
CA ALA A 269 28.75 -4.26 0.01
C ALA A 269 28.41 -5.75 -0.09
N LEU A 270 29.36 -6.64 0.22
CA LEU A 270 29.13 -8.08 0.27
C LEU A 270 28.15 -8.46 1.38
N ALA A 271 28.30 -7.92 2.59
CA ALA A 271 27.39 -8.19 3.71
C ALA A 271 25.94 -7.75 3.38
N LEU A 272 25.75 -6.60 2.73
CA LEU A 272 24.46 -6.13 2.28
C LEU A 272 23.84 -7.08 1.23
N ALA A 273 24.64 -7.53 0.26
CA ALA A 273 24.20 -8.47 -0.77
C ALA A 273 23.81 -9.84 -0.20
N GLU A 274 24.59 -10.37 0.76
CA GLU A 274 24.28 -11.63 1.45
C GLU A 274 22.99 -11.56 2.24
N THR A 275 22.68 -10.42 2.86
CA THR A 275 21.41 -10.19 3.57
C THR A 275 20.22 -10.30 2.62
N ALA A 276 20.36 -9.82 1.38
CA ALA A 276 19.32 -9.90 0.35
C ALA A 276 19.11 -11.32 -0.21
N ALA A 277 20.13 -12.17 -0.17
CA ALA A 277 20.09 -13.54 -0.70
C ALA A 277 19.66 -14.60 0.32
N GLN A 278 19.39 -14.23 1.58
CA GLN A 278 18.98 -15.16 2.62
C GLN A 278 17.68 -15.92 2.25
N ARG A 279 17.60 -17.17 2.67
CA ARG A 279 16.43 -18.02 2.42
C ARG A 279 15.16 -17.38 3.01
N GLY A 280 14.13 -17.17 2.20
CA GLY A 280 12.93 -16.38 2.59
C GLY A 280 13.12 -14.85 2.47
N GLY A 281 14.23 -14.38 1.91
CA GLY A 281 14.58 -12.95 1.81
C GLY A 281 13.92 -12.15 0.71
N ALA A 282 12.93 -12.69 -0.02
CA ALA A 282 12.30 -11.98 -1.14
C ALA A 282 11.74 -10.60 -0.73
N GLU A 283 11.08 -10.50 0.42
CA GLU A 283 10.55 -9.23 0.92
C GLU A 283 11.65 -8.25 1.35
N LYS A 284 12.74 -8.76 1.93
CA LYS A 284 13.92 -7.96 2.29
C LYS A 284 14.65 -7.45 1.05
N PHE A 285 14.76 -8.29 0.02
CA PHE A 285 15.34 -7.89 -1.25
C PHE A 285 14.51 -6.80 -1.93
N GLU A 286 13.19 -6.94 -2.00
CA GLU A 286 12.30 -5.89 -2.51
C GLU A 286 12.39 -4.60 -1.69
N LEU A 287 12.50 -4.71 -0.36
CA LEU A 287 12.70 -3.54 0.50
C LEU A 287 14.04 -2.87 0.18
N LEU A 288 15.13 -3.64 0.05
CA LEU A 288 16.44 -3.11 -0.30
C LEU A 288 16.42 -2.38 -1.63
N LEU A 289 15.78 -2.94 -2.66
CA LEU A 289 15.63 -2.24 -3.95
C LEU A 289 14.88 -0.91 -3.80
N THR A 290 13.82 -0.89 -3.01
CA THR A 290 13.06 0.33 -2.70
C THR A 290 13.94 1.37 -1.99
N LEU A 291 14.78 0.95 -1.04
CA LEU A 291 15.69 1.84 -0.31
C LEU A 291 16.83 2.36 -1.23
N VAL A 292 17.32 1.54 -2.13
CA VAL A 292 18.30 1.93 -3.16
C VAL A 292 17.69 2.99 -4.10
N GLU A 293 16.48 2.75 -4.61
CA GLU A 293 15.76 3.74 -5.43
C GLU A 293 15.55 5.05 -4.66
N PHE A 294 15.18 4.97 -3.39
CA PHE A 294 15.00 6.14 -2.53
C PHE A 294 16.30 6.93 -2.35
N ALA A 295 17.43 6.28 -2.07
CA ALA A 295 18.72 6.93 -1.94
C ALA A 295 19.15 7.64 -3.25
N MET A 296 19.02 6.97 -4.39
CA MET A 296 19.34 7.55 -5.70
C MET A 296 18.42 8.74 -6.04
N ALA A 297 17.14 8.68 -5.70
CA ALA A 297 16.21 9.80 -5.88
C ALA A 297 16.60 11.01 -5.02
N ARG A 298 17.08 10.78 -3.78
CA ARG A 298 17.59 11.85 -2.90
C ARG A 298 18.88 12.46 -3.44
N LEU A 299 19.81 11.65 -3.97
CA LEU A 299 21.01 12.11 -4.67
C LEU A 299 20.65 12.97 -5.89
N ALA A 300 19.76 12.47 -6.74
CA ALA A 300 19.29 13.21 -7.91
C ALA A 300 18.66 14.56 -7.53
N ARG A 301 17.82 14.57 -6.51
CA ARG A 301 17.19 15.80 -5.99
C ARG A 301 18.22 16.77 -5.42
N THR A 302 19.19 16.28 -4.65
CA THR A 302 20.25 17.12 -4.07
C THR A 302 21.05 17.82 -5.17
N GLY A 303 21.49 17.09 -6.20
CA GLY A 303 22.19 17.70 -7.34
C GLY A 303 21.33 18.72 -8.09
N ALA A 304 20.04 18.43 -8.27
CA ALA A 304 19.14 19.34 -8.99
C ALA A 304 18.82 20.63 -8.20
N THR A 305 18.71 20.56 -6.87
CA THR A 305 18.28 21.67 -6.00
C THR A 305 19.43 22.36 -5.28
N GLY A 306 20.61 21.74 -5.21
CA GLY A 306 21.76 22.19 -4.43
C GLY A 306 21.60 22.00 -2.91
N GLN A 307 20.52 21.35 -2.47
CA GLN A 307 20.22 21.12 -1.05
C GLN A 307 19.76 19.70 -0.80
N PRO A 308 20.32 19.01 0.24
CA PRO A 308 19.85 17.69 0.62
C PRO A 308 18.42 17.76 1.19
N PRO A 309 17.58 16.76 0.87
CA PRO A 309 16.23 16.67 1.43
C PRO A 309 16.24 16.56 2.95
N GLN A 310 15.27 17.20 3.61
CA GLN A 310 15.05 17.11 5.05
C GLN A 310 13.71 16.40 5.34
N PRO A 311 13.59 15.69 6.47
CA PRO A 311 14.68 15.32 7.41
C PRO A 311 15.66 14.30 6.79
N GLU A 312 16.82 14.11 7.44
CA GLU A 312 17.72 13.01 7.10
C GLU A 312 17.01 11.66 7.35
N ALA A 313 17.29 10.70 6.48
CA ALA A 313 16.75 9.34 6.62
C ALA A 313 17.73 8.38 7.32
N ALA A 314 18.98 8.78 7.48
CA ALA A 314 20.01 8.13 8.29
C ALA A 314 21.07 9.14 8.71
N MET A 315 21.82 8.83 9.78
CA MET A 315 22.89 9.67 10.27
C MET A 315 23.97 9.90 9.19
N GLY A 316 24.32 11.18 8.93
CA GLY A 316 25.34 11.59 7.98
C GLY A 316 24.90 11.59 6.51
N GLU A 317 23.63 11.31 6.25
CA GLU A 317 23.10 11.26 4.90
C GLU A 317 23.25 12.59 4.15
N ALA A 318 22.93 13.73 4.79
CA ALA A 318 23.00 15.04 4.13
C ALA A 318 24.42 15.39 3.66
N ALA A 319 25.43 15.09 4.44
CA ALA A 319 26.83 15.29 4.06
C ALA A 319 27.22 14.41 2.86
N MET A 320 26.85 13.12 2.89
CA MET A 320 27.07 12.16 1.81
C MET A 320 26.37 12.61 0.52
N LEU A 321 25.08 13.00 0.60
CA LEU A 321 24.30 13.47 -0.55
C LEU A 321 24.94 14.71 -1.20
N THR A 322 25.34 15.69 -0.40
CA THR A 322 26.00 16.93 -0.90
C THR A 322 27.32 16.63 -1.59
N ARG A 323 28.11 15.70 -1.04
CA ARG A 323 29.39 15.31 -1.60
C ARG A 323 29.26 14.52 -2.93
N LEU A 324 28.29 13.59 -3.00
CA LEU A 324 28.11 12.73 -4.18
C LEU A 324 27.28 13.37 -5.30
N ALA A 325 26.52 14.39 -5.00
CA ALA A 325 25.66 15.09 -5.96
C ALA A 325 25.81 16.63 -5.81
N PRO A 326 27.03 17.18 -6.08
CA PRO A 326 27.32 18.59 -5.85
C PRO A 326 26.64 19.54 -6.86
N ASP A 327 26.21 19.03 -8.00
CA ASP A 327 25.71 19.84 -9.12
C ASP A 327 24.61 19.11 -9.93
N PRO A 328 23.89 19.84 -10.82
CA PRO A 328 22.82 19.26 -11.64
C PRO A 328 23.28 18.17 -12.62
N PRO A 329 24.46 18.22 -13.26
CA PRO A 329 24.96 17.12 -14.07
C PRO A 329 25.09 15.82 -13.28
N LYS A 330 25.65 15.89 -12.07
CA LYS A 330 25.79 14.73 -11.19
C LYS A 330 24.44 14.22 -10.71
N GLY A 331 23.52 15.13 -10.36
CA GLY A 331 22.14 14.77 -10.01
C GLY A 331 21.44 14.01 -11.14
N ARG A 332 21.68 14.40 -12.40
CA ARG A 332 21.14 13.72 -13.57
C ARG A 332 21.73 12.32 -13.75
N ALA A 333 23.03 12.16 -13.56
CA ALA A 333 23.68 10.85 -13.63
C ALA A 333 23.11 9.87 -12.60
N TRP A 334 22.80 10.33 -11.38
CA TRP A 334 22.14 9.52 -10.36
C TRP A 334 20.70 9.15 -10.73
N ALA A 335 19.95 10.06 -11.38
CA ALA A 335 18.59 9.77 -11.86
C ALA A 335 18.58 8.72 -12.97
N ASP A 336 19.51 8.83 -13.94
CA ASP A 336 19.68 7.87 -15.04
C ASP A 336 20.07 6.48 -14.50
N LEU A 337 21.01 6.43 -13.56
CA LEU A 337 21.36 5.18 -12.87
C LEU A 337 20.15 4.57 -12.13
N SER A 338 19.36 5.38 -11.45
CA SER A 338 18.15 4.89 -10.76
C SER A 338 17.20 4.17 -11.71
N ALA A 339 16.92 4.78 -12.87
CA ALA A 339 16.05 4.19 -13.88
C ALA A 339 16.61 2.87 -14.44
N GLU A 340 17.92 2.84 -14.74
CA GLU A 340 18.59 1.64 -15.25
C GLU A 340 18.64 0.52 -14.21
N ALA A 341 19.05 0.80 -12.97
CA ALA A 341 19.19 -0.18 -11.91
C ALA A 341 17.83 -0.80 -11.56
N THR A 342 16.76 0.01 -11.47
CA THR A 342 15.40 -0.47 -11.24
C THR A 342 14.91 -1.40 -12.35
N ALA A 343 15.11 -1.02 -13.61
CA ALA A 343 14.71 -1.86 -14.74
C ALA A 343 15.45 -3.20 -14.73
N ARG A 344 16.74 -3.17 -14.44
CA ARG A 344 17.60 -4.35 -14.37
C ARG A 344 17.25 -5.29 -13.23
N ALA A 345 17.01 -4.74 -12.03
CA ALA A 345 16.61 -5.52 -10.86
C ALA A 345 15.26 -6.23 -11.08
N ARG A 346 14.27 -5.53 -11.64
CA ARG A 346 12.95 -6.12 -11.99
C ARG A 346 13.08 -7.22 -13.04
N HIS A 347 13.90 -6.99 -14.08
CA HIS A 347 14.16 -8.02 -15.08
C HIS A 347 14.86 -9.24 -14.47
N GLY A 348 15.89 -9.00 -13.64
CA GLY A 348 16.61 -10.06 -12.95
C GLY A 348 15.73 -10.92 -12.06
N GLN A 349 14.80 -10.31 -11.31
CA GLN A 349 13.79 -11.03 -10.54
C GLN A 349 12.89 -11.89 -11.43
N ALA A 350 12.42 -11.35 -12.55
CA ALA A 350 11.52 -12.07 -13.46
C ALA A 350 12.18 -13.33 -14.07
N VAL A 351 13.50 -13.33 -14.24
CA VAL A 351 14.28 -14.47 -14.76
C VAL A 351 15.02 -15.26 -13.68
N ASN A 352 14.68 -15.04 -12.39
CA ASN A 352 15.23 -15.72 -11.23
C ASN A 352 16.79 -15.62 -11.11
N LEU A 353 17.37 -14.46 -11.41
CA LEU A 353 18.79 -14.21 -11.13
C LEU A 353 19.05 -14.15 -9.61
N ASP A 354 20.30 -14.45 -9.23
CA ASP A 354 20.73 -14.36 -7.84
C ASP A 354 20.57 -12.94 -7.29
N PRO A 355 19.79 -12.73 -6.21
CA PRO A 355 19.62 -11.42 -5.58
C PRO A 355 20.94 -10.76 -5.16
N ALA A 356 21.91 -11.53 -4.65
CA ALA A 356 23.20 -10.98 -4.24
C ALA A 356 23.97 -10.39 -5.44
N ALA A 357 23.96 -11.07 -6.58
CA ALA A 357 24.60 -10.59 -7.80
C ALA A 357 23.95 -9.29 -8.30
N LEU A 358 22.60 -9.16 -8.21
CA LEU A 358 21.88 -7.95 -8.59
C LEU A 358 22.22 -6.76 -7.68
N VAL A 359 22.35 -6.99 -6.38
CA VAL A 359 22.74 -5.95 -5.41
C VAL A 359 24.17 -5.48 -5.70
N LEU A 360 25.12 -6.41 -5.89
CA LEU A 360 26.52 -6.05 -6.18
C LEU A 360 26.68 -5.32 -7.51
N ASP A 361 25.98 -5.74 -8.57
CA ASP A 361 25.95 -5.03 -9.85
C ASP A 361 25.47 -3.58 -9.67
N THR A 362 24.42 -3.38 -8.87
CA THR A 362 23.91 -2.04 -8.57
C THR A 362 24.93 -1.20 -7.80
N VAL A 363 25.59 -1.76 -6.79
CA VAL A 363 26.61 -1.05 -6.00
C VAL A 363 27.85 -0.70 -6.84
N PHE A 364 28.29 -1.58 -7.74
CA PHE A 364 29.39 -1.25 -8.67
C PHE A 364 29.04 -0.12 -9.62
N LYS A 365 27.82 -0.08 -10.15
CA LYS A 365 27.36 1.03 -10.98
C LYS A 365 27.27 2.35 -10.20
N MET A 366 26.89 2.30 -8.91
CA MET A 366 26.96 3.46 -8.03
C MET A 366 28.39 3.95 -7.86
N GLN A 367 29.37 3.03 -7.72
CA GLN A 367 30.79 3.37 -7.65
C GLN A 367 31.25 4.05 -8.93
N ASP A 368 30.91 3.52 -10.10
CA ASP A 368 31.28 4.11 -11.39
C ASP A 368 30.67 5.53 -11.52
N THR A 369 29.40 5.68 -11.19
CA THR A 369 28.72 6.99 -11.22
C THR A 369 29.36 7.99 -10.26
N ALA A 370 29.81 7.56 -9.09
CA ALA A 370 30.48 8.43 -8.12
C ALA A 370 31.89 8.85 -8.60
N SER A 371 32.57 8.00 -9.40
CA SER A 371 33.95 8.21 -9.89
C SER A 371 34.03 9.21 -11.05
N HIS A 372 33.04 9.30 -11.86
CA HIS A 372 32.91 10.18 -13.04
C HIS A 372 32.09 11.42 -12.73
#